data_600bbe35dd536b1b821ca623444dd389
#
_entry.id   600bbe35dd536b1b821ca623444dd389
#
_cell.length_a   1.000
_cell.length_b   1.000
_cell.length_c   1.000
_cell.angle_alpha   90.00
_cell.angle_beta   90.00
_cell.angle_gamma   90.00
#
_symmetry.space_group_name_H-M   'P 1'
#
loop_
_entity.id
_entity.type
_entity.pdbx_description
1 polymer ?
#
loop_
_entity_poly.entity_id
_entity_poly.type
_entity_poly.pdbx_seq_one_letter_code
_entity_poly.pdbx_strand_id
1 'polypeptide(L)'
;NTLKPVDILRKGKRVSMKNIKPAVGWTENRGCFVSNAKGSVLAVPFRGTHVAVVGKSDCHSGYARVSVLNAKKDTVYSSLVDFYSKYSEKAIRIMTPEMEKGNYTLLVEVTGIKPVWTDKSKTIYGSDNTFVTIDDIYYF
;
A
#
# COMPACT_ATOMS: atom_id res chain seq x y z
N ASN A 1 10.02 2.00 -24.21
CA ASN A 1 10.83 1.36 -23.17
C ASN A 1 10.18 1.54 -21.81
N THR A 2 9.52 0.50 -21.37
CA THR A 2 8.89 0.50 -20.06
C THR A 2 9.88 -0.08 -19.05
N LEU A 3 10.21 0.71 -18.02
CA LEU A 3 11.03 0.22 -16.91
C LEU A 3 10.27 -0.85 -16.16
N LYS A 4 10.92 -1.98 -15.89
CA LYS A 4 10.33 -3.01 -15.06
C LYS A 4 10.35 -2.56 -13.59
N PRO A 5 9.37 -3.00 -12.76
CA PRO A 5 9.37 -2.63 -11.35
C PRO A 5 10.68 -2.91 -10.62
N VAL A 6 11.34 -4.02 -10.95
CA VAL A 6 12.63 -4.38 -10.36
C VAL A 6 13.71 -3.34 -10.66
N ASP A 7 13.68 -2.72 -11.83
CA ASP A 7 14.66 -1.69 -12.21
C ASP A 7 14.40 -0.38 -11.46
N ILE A 8 13.13 -0.05 -11.26
CA ILE A 8 12.74 1.15 -10.50
C ILE A 8 13.18 1.00 -9.03
N LEU A 9 12.99 -0.18 -8.45
CA LEU A 9 13.28 -0.44 -7.04
C LEU A 9 14.76 -0.64 -6.74
N ARG A 10 15.58 -0.88 -7.75
CA ARG A 10 17.01 -1.18 -7.59
C ARG A 10 17.76 -0.12 -6.78
N LYS A 11 17.40 1.15 -6.94
CA LYS A 11 18.05 2.27 -6.24
C LYS A 11 17.47 2.51 -4.85
N GLY A 12 16.40 1.83 -4.51
CA GLY A 12 15.74 1.97 -3.23
C GLY A 12 16.32 1.05 -2.17
N LYS A 13 16.04 1.39 -0.93
CA LYS A 13 16.34 0.55 0.23
C LYS A 13 15.07 -0.15 0.67
N ARG A 14 15.15 -1.46 0.81
CA ARG A 14 14.04 -2.26 1.27
C ARG A 14 13.90 -2.12 2.78
N VAL A 15 12.67 -1.79 3.23
CA VAL A 15 12.37 -1.79 4.66
C VAL A 15 12.31 -3.23 5.16
N SER A 16 12.99 -3.53 6.28
CA SER A 16 12.86 -4.84 6.89
C SER A 16 11.49 -4.97 7.54
N MET A 17 10.66 -5.83 6.99
CA MET A 17 9.31 -6.06 7.52
C MET A 17 9.33 -6.66 8.92
N LYS A 18 10.44 -7.32 9.30
CA LYS A 18 10.62 -7.87 10.65
C LYS A 18 10.72 -6.76 11.72
N ASN A 19 11.14 -5.57 11.33
CA ASN A 19 11.29 -4.43 12.25
C ASN A 19 10.02 -3.60 12.37
N ILE A 20 9.00 -3.91 11.58
CA ILE A 20 7.71 -3.26 11.64
C ILE A 20 6.84 -4.02 12.63
N LYS A 21 6.39 -3.35 13.68
CA LYS A 21 5.43 -3.94 14.60
C LYS A 21 4.05 -3.93 13.92
N PRO A 22 3.42 -5.10 13.76
CA PRO A 22 2.07 -5.10 13.20
C PRO A 22 1.13 -4.33 14.13
N ALA A 23 0.43 -3.37 13.56
CA ALA A 23 -0.62 -2.65 14.29
C ALA A 23 -1.84 -3.56 14.47
N VAL A 24 -2.74 -3.15 15.36
CA VAL A 24 -4.00 -3.86 15.57
C VAL A 24 -4.73 -4.02 14.23
N GLY A 25 -5.17 -5.21 13.94
CA GLY A 25 -5.90 -5.53 12.71
C GLY A 25 -5.03 -6.03 11.56
N TRP A 26 -3.71 -5.95 11.67
CA TRP A 26 -2.77 -6.47 10.66
C TRP A 26 -2.22 -7.82 11.09
N THR A 27 -2.12 -8.73 10.13
CA THR A 27 -1.55 -10.06 10.34
C THR A 27 -0.33 -10.23 9.46
N GLU A 28 0.77 -10.70 10.04
CA GLU A 28 1.95 -11.09 9.26
C GLU A 28 1.76 -12.50 8.72
N ASN A 29 1.98 -12.68 7.42
CA ASN A 29 1.90 -13.97 6.75
C ASN A 29 3.02 -14.06 5.72
N ARG A 30 4.03 -14.92 5.97
CA ARG A 30 5.16 -15.16 5.06
C ARG A 30 5.89 -13.90 4.64
N GLY A 31 6.10 -12.96 5.57
CA GLY A 31 6.77 -11.69 5.31
C GLY A 31 5.88 -10.61 4.71
N CYS A 32 4.59 -10.86 4.54
CA CYS A 32 3.62 -9.89 4.08
C CYS A 32 2.72 -9.44 5.23
N PHE A 33 2.26 -8.19 5.18
CA PHE A 33 1.24 -7.70 6.10
C PHE A 33 -0.11 -7.65 5.40
N VAL A 34 -1.13 -8.21 6.02
CA VAL A 34 -2.48 -8.32 5.45
C VAL A 34 -3.51 -7.83 6.45
N SER A 35 -4.47 -7.03 5.99
CA SER A 35 -5.60 -6.60 6.80
C SER A 35 -6.82 -6.29 5.94
N ASN A 36 -8.00 -6.61 6.47
CA ASN A 36 -9.28 -6.13 5.95
C ASN A 36 -10.08 -5.36 7.03
N ALA A 37 -9.44 -5.04 8.14
CA ALA A 37 -10.10 -4.36 9.25
C ALA A 37 -10.14 -2.86 8.99
N LYS A 38 -11.33 -2.31 8.75
CA LYS A 38 -11.54 -0.89 8.49
C LYS A 38 -10.87 -0.04 9.57
N GLY A 39 -10.09 0.95 9.13
CA GLY A 39 -9.42 1.89 10.02
C GLY A 39 -8.07 1.40 10.56
N SER A 40 -7.67 0.15 10.27
CA SER A 40 -6.35 -0.35 10.69
C SER A 40 -5.25 0.34 9.91
N VAL A 41 -4.23 0.84 10.61
CA VAL A 41 -3.15 1.62 10.03
C VAL A 41 -1.81 0.92 10.29
N LEU A 42 -1.03 0.75 9.23
CA LEU A 42 0.37 0.33 9.31
C LEU A 42 1.24 1.57 9.18
N ALA A 43 2.11 1.82 10.15
CA ALA A 43 3.00 2.98 10.18
C ALA A 43 4.45 2.54 9.99
N VAL A 44 5.14 3.15 9.02
CA VAL A 44 6.51 2.80 8.68
C VAL A 44 7.36 4.06 8.61
N PRO A 45 8.27 4.28 9.58
CA PRO A 45 9.18 5.42 9.51
C PRO A 45 10.28 5.17 8.47
N PHE A 46 10.67 6.22 7.76
CA PHE A 46 11.79 6.17 6.84
C PHE A 46 12.48 7.53 6.75
N ARG A 47 13.73 7.52 6.29
CA ARG A 47 14.46 8.74 5.98
C ARG A 47 14.85 8.73 4.51
N GLY A 48 14.41 9.72 3.77
CA GLY A 48 14.66 9.80 2.34
C GLY A 48 13.81 10.84 1.67
N THR A 49 13.62 10.69 0.35
CA THR A 49 12.88 11.62 -0.50
C THR A 49 11.53 11.08 -0.95
N HIS A 50 11.37 9.78 -1.03
CA HIS A 50 10.11 9.16 -1.46
C HIS A 50 10.06 7.68 -1.07
N VAL A 51 8.89 7.06 -1.25
CA VAL A 51 8.63 5.69 -0.82
C VAL A 51 7.74 4.98 -1.83
N ALA A 52 8.00 3.70 -2.03
CA ALA A 52 7.19 2.83 -2.89
C ALA A 52 6.61 1.68 -2.07
N VAL A 53 5.36 1.37 -2.33
CA VAL A 53 4.66 0.25 -1.71
C VAL A 53 4.40 -0.83 -2.76
N VAL A 54 4.94 -2.02 -2.53
CA VAL A 54 4.70 -3.19 -3.36
C VAL A 54 3.64 -4.03 -2.67
N GLY A 55 2.55 -4.26 -3.34
CA GLY A 55 1.44 -5.01 -2.79
C GLY A 55 0.94 -6.10 -3.71
N LYS A 56 0.29 -7.08 -3.11
CA LYS A 56 -0.40 -8.14 -3.83
C LYS A 56 -1.85 -7.70 -4.03
N SER A 57 -2.30 -7.78 -5.26
CA SER A 57 -3.68 -7.50 -5.64
C SER A 57 -4.38 -8.76 -6.05
N ASP A 58 -5.65 -8.87 -5.73
CA ASP A 58 -6.51 -9.96 -6.17
C ASP A 58 -7.98 -9.52 -6.12
N CYS A 59 -8.88 -10.47 -6.37
CA CYS A 59 -10.32 -10.18 -6.38
C CYS A 59 -10.92 -9.96 -4.99
N HIS A 60 -10.12 -10.08 -3.92
CA HIS A 60 -10.54 -9.85 -2.55
C HIS A 60 -9.98 -8.55 -1.97
N SER A 61 -9.30 -7.76 -2.78
CA SER A 61 -8.63 -6.54 -2.36
C SER A 61 -9.54 -5.31 -2.42
N GLY A 62 -9.28 -4.35 -1.55
CA GLY A 62 -10.02 -3.09 -1.46
C GLY A 62 -9.11 -1.88 -1.63
N TYR A 63 -9.61 -0.73 -1.21
CA TYR A 63 -8.85 0.51 -1.25
C TYR A 63 -8.06 0.72 0.03
N ALA A 64 -6.85 1.23 -0.11
CA ALA A 64 -6.04 1.71 0.99
C ALA A 64 -5.85 3.22 0.87
N ARG A 65 -5.84 3.91 1.98
CA ARG A 65 -5.38 5.30 2.03
C ARG A 65 -3.91 5.29 2.38
N VAL A 66 -3.10 5.78 1.46
CA VAL A 66 -1.66 5.88 1.65
C VAL A 66 -1.32 7.34 1.91
N SER A 67 -0.70 7.61 3.05
CA SER A 67 -0.34 8.97 3.45
C SER A 67 1.12 9.01 3.89
N VAL A 68 1.73 10.17 3.79
CA VAL A 68 3.08 10.41 4.30
C VAL A 68 3.04 11.63 5.22
N LEU A 69 3.55 11.45 6.43
CA LEU A 69 3.70 12.51 7.41
C LEU A 69 5.16 12.94 7.46
N ASN A 70 5.41 14.27 7.62
CA ASN A 70 6.75 14.77 7.86
C ASN A 70 7.15 14.63 9.34
N ALA A 71 8.33 15.12 9.71
CA ALA A 71 8.82 15.05 11.08
C ALA A 71 7.95 15.83 12.09
N LYS A 72 7.19 16.81 11.61
CA LYS A 72 6.24 17.58 12.42
C LYS A 72 4.85 16.91 12.47
N LYS A 73 4.72 15.74 11.87
CA LYS A 73 3.47 14.97 11.77
C LYS A 73 2.39 15.65 10.91
N ASP A 74 2.80 16.56 10.03
CA ASP A 74 1.89 17.11 9.03
C ASP A 74 1.79 16.15 7.84
N THR A 75 0.59 15.99 7.30
CA THR A 75 0.37 15.18 6.10
C THR A 75 0.91 15.94 4.89
N VAL A 76 1.96 15.42 4.27
CA VAL A 76 2.57 16.01 3.08
C VAL A 76 2.15 15.32 1.79
N TYR A 77 1.57 14.14 1.89
CA TYR A 77 1.01 13.40 0.75
C TYR A 77 -0.09 12.47 1.24
N SER A 78 -1.16 12.36 0.48
CA SER A 78 -2.22 11.39 0.75
C SER A 78 -2.91 11.01 -0.57
N SER A 79 -3.17 9.72 -0.73
CA SER A 79 -3.85 9.20 -1.91
C SER A 79 -4.69 7.98 -1.56
N LEU A 80 -5.78 7.80 -2.27
CA LEU A 80 -6.58 6.58 -2.22
C LEU A 80 -6.05 5.63 -3.29
N VAL A 81 -5.63 4.44 -2.89
CA VAL A 81 -4.99 3.46 -3.77
C VAL A 81 -5.86 2.22 -3.87
N ASP A 82 -6.16 1.82 -5.11
CA ASP A 82 -6.94 0.63 -5.41
C ASP A 82 -5.99 -0.58 -5.46
N PHE A 83 -6.23 -1.56 -4.57
CA PHE A 83 -5.49 -2.81 -4.56
C PHE A 83 -6.20 -3.94 -5.30
N TYR A 84 -7.39 -3.67 -5.85
CA TYR A 84 -8.14 -4.69 -6.57
C TYR A 84 -7.49 -5.06 -7.89
N SER A 85 -7.50 -6.36 -8.20
CA SER A 85 -7.23 -6.90 -9.52
C SER A 85 -8.10 -8.12 -9.74
N LYS A 86 -8.59 -8.30 -10.96
CA LYS A 86 -9.35 -9.50 -11.32
C LYS A 86 -8.51 -10.77 -11.13
N TYR A 87 -7.20 -10.65 -11.37
CA TYR A 87 -6.24 -11.75 -11.25
C TYR A 87 -5.22 -11.41 -10.17
N SER A 88 -4.70 -12.44 -9.50
CA SER A 88 -3.66 -12.25 -8.51
C SER A 88 -2.38 -11.74 -9.16
N GLU A 89 -1.86 -10.62 -8.66
CA GLU A 89 -0.61 -10.05 -9.14
C GLU A 89 0.12 -9.29 -8.04
N LYS A 90 1.45 -9.25 -8.16
CA LYS A 90 2.32 -8.47 -7.28
C LYS A 90 2.93 -7.35 -8.09
N ALA A 91 2.76 -6.11 -7.65
CA ALA A 91 3.28 -4.94 -8.35
C ALA A 91 3.45 -3.76 -7.42
N ILE A 92 4.14 -2.72 -7.90
CA ILE A 92 4.18 -1.43 -7.21
C ILE A 92 2.77 -0.84 -7.25
N ARG A 93 2.15 -0.71 -6.08
CA ARG A 93 0.80 -0.14 -5.98
C ARG A 93 0.82 1.37 -5.98
N ILE A 94 1.86 1.94 -5.38
CA ILE A 94 2.06 3.40 -5.36
C ILE A 94 3.54 3.71 -5.15
N MET A 95 3.98 4.78 -5.78
CA MET A 95 5.26 5.45 -5.50
C MET A 95 4.94 6.92 -5.27
N THR A 96 5.33 7.45 -4.13
CA THR A 96 5.05 8.85 -3.82
C THR A 96 5.89 9.79 -4.69
N PRO A 97 5.44 11.03 -4.92
CA PRO A 97 6.28 12.05 -5.52
C PRO A 97 7.54 12.29 -4.69
N GLU A 98 8.56 12.81 -5.32
CA GLU A 98 9.79 13.17 -4.63
C GLU A 98 9.56 14.39 -3.73
N MET A 99 10.00 14.28 -2.49
CA MET A 99 9.92 15.31 -1.47
C MET A 99 11.33 15.73 -1.06
N GLU A 100 11.46 16.76 -0.24
CA GLU A 100 12.74 17.11 0.35
C GLU A 100 13.22 15.96 1.23
N LYS A 101 14.55 15.67 1.20
CA LYS A 101 15.12 14.62 2.04
C LYS A 101 14.88 14.94 3.51
N GLY A 102 14.29 14.00 4.22
CA GLY A 102 13.99 14.17 5.63
C GLY A 102 13.43 12.91 6.27
N ASN A 103 12.98 13.06 7.50
CA ASN A 103 12.36 11.97 8.24
C ASN A 103 10.85 12.02 7.99
N TYR A 104 10.31 10.89 7.58
CA TYR A 104 8.90 10.74 7.23
C TYR A 104 8.31 9.49 7.87
N THR A 105 7.00 9.43 7.94
CA THR A 105 6.27 8.22 8.31
C THR A 105 5.26 7.90 7.21
N LEU A 106 5.38 6.71 6.64
CA LEU A 106 4.39 6.16 5.71
C LEU A 106 3.25 5.56 6.53
N LEU A 107 2.02 5.91 6.18
CA LEU A 107 0.82 5.31 6.76
C LEU A 107 0.04 4.60 5.67
N VAL A 108 -0.33 3.36 5.91
CA VAL A 108 -1.23 2.60 5.04
C VAL A 108 -2.45 2.21 5.85
N GLU A 109 -3.59 2.78 5.49
CA GLU A 109 -4.86 2.56 6.19
C GLU A 109 -5.81 1.73 5.34
N VAL A 110 -6.41 0.72 5.94
CA VAL A 110 -7.49 -0.05 5.33
C VAL A 110 -8.78 0.77 5.41
N THR A 111 -9.33 1.17 4.26
CA THR A 111 -10.51 2.04 4.24
C THR A 111 -11.79 1.28 4.51
N GLY A 112 -11.82 -0.02 4.29
CA GLY A 112 -13.05 -0.80 4.35
C GLY A 112 -13.96 -0.56 3.14
N ILE A 113 -13.42 0.07 2.09
CA ILE A 113 -14.14 0.33 0.84
C ILE A 113 -13.58 -0.59 -0.23
N LYS A 114 -14.44 -1.09 -1.10
CA LYS A 114 -14.05 -1.98 -2.20
C LYS A 114 -14.65 -1.49 -3.52
N PRO A 115 -13.97 -1.70 -4.66
CA PRO A 115 -14.55 -1.40 -5.95
C PRO A 115 -15.65 -2.41 -6.26
N VAL A 116 -16.84 -1.91 -6.53
CA VAL A 116 -18.00 -2.73 -6.92
C VAL A 116 -18.76 -1.98 -7.99
N TRP A 117 -19.14 -2.68 -9.05
CA TRP A 117 -19.96 -2.09 -10.11
C TRP A 117 -20.94 -3.12 -10.64
N THR A 118 -22.00 -2.63 -11.28
CA THR A 118 -23.01 -3.46 -11.91
C THR A 118 -23.11 -3.15 -13.41
N ASP A 119 -23.45 -4.15 -14.21
CA ASP A 119 -23.73 -3.95 -15.62
C ASP A 119 -25.25 -3.78 -15.85
N LYS A 120 -25.65 -3.72 -17.14
CA LYS A 120 -27.05 -3.57 -17.54
C LYS A 120 -27.93 -4.75 -17.10
N SER A 121 -27.35 -5.93 -16.88
CA SER A 121 -28.08 -7.11 -16.39
C SER A 121 -28.15 -7.17 -14.87
N LYS A 122 -27.68 -6.13 -14.19
CA LYS A 122 -27.59 -6.02 -12.73
C LYS A 122 -26.67 -7.06 -12.09
N THR A 123 -25.74 -7.64 -12.86
CA THR A 123 -24.70 -8.50 -12.33
C THR A 123 -23.69 -7.65 -11.57
N ILE A 124 -23.35 -8.07 -10.36
CA ILE A 124 -22.38 -7.35 -9.50
C ILE A 124 -20.99 -7.88 -9.81
N TYR A 125 -20.10 -6.96 -10.14
CA TYR A 125 -18.67 -7.23 -10.36
C TYR A 125 -17.84 -6.51 -9.33
N GLY A 126 -16.56 -6.84 -9.25
CA GLY A 126 -15.60 -6.18 -8.40
C GLY A 126 -15.15 -7.05 -7.26
N SER A 127 -14.65 -6.40 -6.21
CA SER A 127 -14.11 -7.10 -5.06
C SER A 127 -15.20 -7.62 -4.12
N ASP A 128 -14.96 -8.79 -3.55
CA ASP A 128 -15.83 -9.35 -2.52
C ASP A 128 -15.33 -9.05 -1.10
N ASN A 129 -14.21 -8.37 -0.97
CA ASN A 129 -13.63 -8.04 0.33
C ASN A 129 -12.82 -6.74 0.23
N THR A 130 -12.20 -6.35 1.33
CA THR A 130 -11.49 -5.09 1.45
C THR A 130 -10.04 -5.28 1.88
N PHE A 131 -9.43 -6.42 1.55
CA PHE A 131 -8.07 -6.74 1.93
C PHE A 131 -7.05 -5.79 1.33
N VAL A 132 -6.06 -5.44 2.13
CA VAL A 132 -4.85 -4.74 1.71
C VAL A 132 -3.68 -5.64 2.08
N THR A 133 -2.88 -6.02 1.08
CA THR A 133 -1.72 -6.90 1.27
C THR A 133 -0.47 -6.15 0.85
N ILE A 134 0.46 -5.98 1.78
CA ILE A 134 1.73 -5.28 1.56
C ILE A 134 2.85 -6.31 1.60
N ASP A 135 3.55 -6.47 0.45
CA ASP A 135 4.66 -7.40 0.32
C ASP A 135 5.99 -6.77 0.68
N ASP A 136 6.25 -5.58 0.16
CA ASP A 136 7.50 -4.86 0.37
C ASP A 136 7.28 -3.36 0.39
N ILE A 137 8.16 -2.66 1.09
CA ILE A 137 8.21 -1.20 1.10
C ILE A 137 9.66 -0.81 0.81
N TYR A 138 9.85 0.10 -0.14
CA TYR A 138 11.16 0.64 -0.52
C TYR A 138 11.17 2.14 -0.34
N TYR A 139 12.25 2.69 0.19
CA TYR A 139 12.44 4.13 0.31
C TYR A 139 13.72 4.57 -0.40
N PHE A 140 13.76 5.81 -0.79
CA PHE A 140 14.83 6.37 -1.63
C PHE A 140 15.42 7.64 -1.02
#